data_3e1bf00e006b1273ab8a1fc473d3ed0c
#
_entry.id   3e1bf00e006b1273ab8a1fc473d3ed0c
#
_cell.length_a   1.000
_cell.length_b   1.000
_cell.length_c   1.000
_cell.angle_alpha   90.00
_cell.angle_beta   90.00
_cell.angle_gamma   90.00
#
_symmetry.space_group_name_H-M   'P 1'
#
loop_
_entity.id
_entity.type
_entity.pdbx_description
1 polymer ?
#
loop_
_entity_poly.entity_id
_entity_poly.type
_entity_poly.pdbx_seq_one_letter_code
_entity_poly.pdbx_strand_id
1 'polypeptide(L)'
;KICNAVKKTKKKCLYAPNVTADTTDEIIKRAIYAKKCGAGALVISPGLCGFSAVNELAHKVKINIPILSHPAFLGNFTANKRCGISHYALYGQIARLSGADVSIFPNYGGRFSFTRADCRKIDKGCKEKMGTIKKIFPAPAGGMTLNRVRELKNFYGNDCIFLIGGALIDEGPDVIKNCIKFMELVKN
;
A
#
# COMPACT_ATOMS: atom_id res chain seq x y z
N LYS A 1 3.78 3.51 21.85
CA LYS A 1 3.93 2.12 22.34
C LYS A 1 4.42 1.18 21.23
N ILE A 2 3.72 1.09 20.05
CA ILE A 2 4.05 0.13 18.97
C ILE A 2 5.46 0.36 18.41
N CYS A 3 5.85 1.60 18.08
CA CYS A 3 7.20 1.90 17.60
C CYS A 3 8.31 1.43 18.57
N ASN A 4 8.07 1.57 19.87
CA ASN A 4 9.00 1.07 20.89
C ASN A 4 9.07 -0.45 20.95
N ALA A 5 7.93 -1.13 20.75
CA ALA A 5 7.88 -2.60 20.66
C ALA A 5 8.68 -3.09 19.44
N VAL A 6 8.46 -2.46 18.27
CA VAL A 6 9.20 -2.79 17.04
C VAL A 6 10.71 -2.59 17.22
N LYS A 7 11.13 -1.47 17.82
CA LYS A 7 12.57 -1.21 18.11
C LYS A 7 13.19 -2.28 19.01
N LYS A 8 12.45 -2.76 20.01
CA LYS A 8 12.93 -3.81 20.94
C LYS A 8 13.20 -5.15 20.24
N THR A 9 12.53 -5.43 19.12
CA THR A 9 12.74 -6.71 18.39
C THR A 9 14.11 -6.82 17.75
N LYS A 10 14.84 -5.70 17.58
CA LYS A 10 16.11 -5.61 16.83
C LYS A 10 16.01 -6.16 15.39
N LYS A 11 14.82 -6.38 14.87
CA LYS A 11 14.56 -6.83 13.49
C LYS A 11 14.40 -5.63 12.56
N LYS A 12 14.75 -5.81 11.28
CA LYS A 12 14.46 -4.82 10.22
C LYS A 12 12.96 -4.86 9.92
N CYS A 13 12.18 -4.17 10.74
CA CYS A 13 10.73 -4.07 10.62
C CYS A 13 10.33 -2.60 10.74
N LEU A 14 9.40 -2.16 9.90
CA LEU A 14 8.84 -0.82 9.92
C LEU A 14 7.39 -0.87 10.39
N TYR A 15 7.01 0.09 11.21
CA TYR A 15 5.60 0.32 11.55
C TYR A 15 5.08 1.50 10.75
N ALA A 16 3.94 1.30 10.07
CA ALA A 16 3.26 2.30 9.27
C ALA A 16 1.86 2.59 9.85
N PRO A 17 1.70 3.58 10.74
CA PRO A 17 0.39 3.96 11.25
C PRO A 17 -0.46 4.60 10.17
N ASN A 18 -1.79 4.41 10.25
CA ASN A 18 -2.75 5.14 9.45
C ASN A 18 -2.96 6.54 10.06
N VAL A 19 -2.73 7.57 9.25
CA VAL A 19 -2.84 8.98 9.65
C VAL A 19 -4.06 9.68 9.07
N THR A 20 -4.93 8.96 8.36
CA THR A 20 -6.16 9.52 7.77
C THR A 20 -6.99 10.21 8.85
N ALA A 21 -7.46 11.41 8.55
CA ALA A 21 -8.30 12.23 9.43
C ALA A 21 -9.22 13.12 8.59
N ASP A 22 -10.13 13.82 9.24
CA ASP A 22 -11.17 14.65 8.59
C ASP A 22 -10.60 15.93 7.98
N THR A 23 -9.47 16.42 8.50
CA THR A 23 -8.82 17.64 8.02
C THR A 23 -7.35 17.40 7.69
N THR A 24 -6.82 18.14 6.72
CA THR A 24 -5.40 18.08 6.34
C THR A 24 -4.49 18.46 7.51
N ASP A 25 -4.87 19.43 8.31
CA ASP A 25 -4.09 19.86 9.48
C ASP A 25 -3.94 18.72 10.50
N GLU A 26 -5.02 17.98 10.75
CA GLU A 26 -4.98 16.84 11.66
C GLU A 26 -4.14 15.69 11.07
N ILE A 27 -4.22 15.45 9.77
CA ILE A 27 -3.36 14.48 9.07
C ILE A 27 -1.88 14.85 9.26
N ILE A 28 -1.53 16.12 9.06
CA ILE A 28 -0.16 16.62 9.21
C ILE A 28 0.32 16.45 10.66
N LYS A 29 -0.50 16.81 11.64
CA LYS A 29 -0.18 16.64 13.07
C LYS A 29 0.09 15.17 13.39
N ARG A 30 -0.79 14.26 12.94
CA ARG A 30 -0.63 12.81 13.14
C ARG A 30 0.63 12.28 12.48
N ALA A 31 0.93 12.72 11.25
CA ALA A 31 2.10 12.30 10.50
C ALA A 31 3.40 12.74 11.19
N ILE A 32 3.49 14.00 11.61
CA ILE A 32 4.65 14.54 12.34
C ILE A 32 4.83 13.81 13.67
N TYR A 33 3.74 13.61 14.41
CA TYR A 33 3.78 12.87 15.68
C TYR A 33 4.20 11.41 15.48
N ALA A 34 3.65 10.72 14.48
CA ALA A 34 4.03 9.35 14.15
C ALA A 34 5.53 9.23 13.82
N LYS A 35 6.04 10.12 12.97
CA LYS A 35 7.46 10.19 12.63
C LYS A 35 8.32 10.43 13.89
N LYS A 36 7.95 11.39 14.73
CA LYS A 36 8.65 11.68 16.03
C LYS A 36 8.67 10.46 16.95
N CYS A 37 7.60 9.66 16.96
CA CYS A 37 7.53 8.40 17.70
C CYS A 37 8.36 7.26 17.07
N GLY A 38 8.91 7.45 15.88
CA GLY A 38 9.74 6.46 15.18
C GLY A 38 8.97 5.55 14.22
N ALA A 39 7.83 6.01 13.67
CA ALA A 39 7.20 5.34 12.54
C ALA A 39 8.15 5.32 11.34
N GLY A 40 8.23 4.17 10.66
CA GLY A 40 9.09 3.99 9.50
C GLY A 40 8.40 4.29 8.16
N ALA A 41 7.08 4.41 8.18
CA ALA A 41 6.23 4.77 7.04
C ALA A 41 4.88 5.28 7.54
N LEU A 42 4.02 5.77 6.64
CA LEU A 42 2.64 6.19 6.94
C LEU A 42 1.66 5.51 6.00
N VAL A 43 0.46 5.22 6.48
CA VAL A 43 -0.68 4.84 5.65
C VAL A 43 -1.67 6.01 5.62
N ILE A 44 -2.19 6.33 4.44
CA ILE A 44 -3.22 7.36 4.24
C ILE A 44 -4.24 6.89 3.20
N SER A 45 -5.51 7.23 3.39
CA SER A 45 -6.61 6.85 2.50
C SER A 45 -7.07 8.06 1.67
N PRO A 46 -6.50 8.31 0.48
CA PRO A 46 -6.82 9.51 -0.30
C PRO A 46 -8.26 9.54 -0.80
N GLY A 47 -8.95 8.42 -0.90
CA GLY A 47 -10.38 8.38 -1.20
C GLY A 47 -11.26 9.01 -0.13
N LEU A 48 -10.76 9.14 1.11
CA LEU A 48 -11.47 9.75 2.23
C LEU A 48 -11.03 11.19 2.49
N CYS A 49 -9.75 11.51 2.30
CA CYS A 49 -9.19 12.82 2.65
C CYS A 49 -8.67 13.64 1.45
N GLY A 50 -8.77 13.09 0.24
CA GLY A 50 -8.29 13.71 -0.98
C GLY A 50 -6.80 13.44 -1.27
N PHE A 51 -6.45 13.37 -2.55
CA PHE A 51 -5.07 13.25 -3.02
C PHE A 51 -4.24 14.51 -2.71
N SER A 52 -4.89 15.67 -2.54
CA SER A 52 -4.24 16.92 -2.14
C SER A 52 -3.59 16.81 -0.76
N ALA A 53 -4.22 16.11 0.20
CA ALA A 53 -3.63 15.88 1.52
C ALA A 53 -2.35 15.04 1.43
N VAL A 54 -2.33 14.03 0.55
CA VAL A 54 -1.12 13.22 0.29
C VAL A 54 -0.01 14.10 -0.31
N ASN A 55 -0.37 14.93 -1.30
CA ASN A 55 0.55 15.85 -1.95
C ASN A 55 1.17 16.85 -0.96
N GLU A 56 0.36 17.38 -0.08
CA GLU A 56 0.82 18.32 0.95
C GLU A 56 1.80 17.64 1.93
N LEU A 57 1.53 16.44 2.38
CA LEU A 57 2.45 15.67 3.21
C LEU A 57 3.78 15.41 2.50
N ALA A 58 3.73 14.98 1.24
CA ALA A 58 4.91 14.60 0.49
C ALA A 58 5.79 15.79 0.11
N HIS A 59 5.19 16.87 -0.40
CA HIS A 59 5.91 17.95 -1.08
C HIS A 59 6.02 19.23 -0.28
N LYS A 60 4.98 19.64 0.47
CA LYS A 60 4.99 20.83 1.32
C LYS A 60 5.63 20.55 2.68
N VAL A 61 5.06 19.59 3.41
CA VAL A 61 5.57 19.19 4.75
C VAL A 61 6.89 18.46 4.65
N LYS A 62 7.16 17.79 3.52
CA LYS A 62 8.35 16.97 3.27
C LYS A 62 8.57 15.99 4.40
N ILE A 63 7.55 15.17 4.65
CA ILE A 63 7.56 14.23 5.79
C ILE A 63 8.75 13.27 5.77
N ASN A 64 9.34 13.01 4.57
CA ASN A 64 10.57 12.23 4.39
C ASN A 64 10.56 10.83 5.04
N ILE A 65 9.41 10.19 5.04
CA ILE A 65 9.23 8.75 5.28
C ILE A 65 8.21 8.23 4.27
N PRO A 66 8.28 6.95 3.85
CA PRO A 66 7.39 6.40 2.84
C PRO A 66 5.90 6.58 3.14
N ILE A 67 5.12 6.92 2.11
CA ILE A 67 3.67 7.11 2.17
C ILE A 67 3.00 5.98 1.39
N LEU A 68 2.17 5.19 2.07
CA LEU A 68 1.36 4.13 1.50
C LEU A 68 -0.07 4.64 1.27
N SER A 69 -0.47 4.73 0.00
CA SER A 69 -1.84 5.09 -0.41
C SER A 69 -2.76 3.88 -0.25
N HIS A 70 -3.75 3.97 0.65
CA HIS A 70 -4.71 2.91 0.93
C HIS A 70 -5.97 3.08 0.06
N PRO A 71 -6.54 1.99 -0.49
CA PRO A 71 -7.62 2.03 -1.48
C PRO A 71 -9.02 2.32 -0.92
N ALA A 72 -9.17 2.60 0.37
CA ALA A 72 -10.48 2.88 0.96
C ALA A 72 -11.20 3.97 0.18
N PHE A 73 -12.47 3.70 -0.16
CA PHE A 73 -13.38 4.56 -0.92
C PHE A 73 -13.01 4.78 -2.40
N LEU A 74 -11.81 4.41 -2.86
CA LEU A 74 -11.39 4.61 -4.26
C LEU A 74 -12.16 3.73 -5.26
N GLY A 75 -12.75 2.62 -4.82
CA GLY A 75 -13.54 1.73 -5.67
C GLY A 75 -14.72 2.43 -6.37
N ASN A 76 -15.28 3.46 -5.75
CA ASN A 76 -16.38 4.25 -6.32
C ASN A 76 -16.01 4.91 -7.65
N PHE A 77 -14.73 5.25 -7.86
CA PHE A 77 -14.25 5.86 -9.08
C PHE A 77 -13.95 4.86 -10.21
N THR A 78 -13.89 3.56 -9.91
CA THR A 78 -13.50 2.52 -10.87
C THR A 78 -14.58 1.46 -11.12
N ALA A 79 -15.67 1.47 -10.35
CA ALA A 79 -16.71 0.44 -10.40
C ALA A 79 -17.51 0.46 -11.71
N ASN A 80 -17.75 1.62 -12.31
CA ASN A 80 -18.53 1.74 -13.54
C ASN A 80 -17.62 1.63 -14.77
N LYS A 81 -17.94 0.71 -15.69
CA LYS A 81 -17.17 0.49 -16.94
C LYS A 81 -17.31 1.61 -17.96
N ARG A 82 -18.38 2.41 -17.90
CA ARG A 82 -18.68 3.48 -18.88
C ARG A 82 -18.32 4.88 -18.38
N CYS A 83 -18.19 5.07 -17.06
CA CYS A 83 -17.91 6.36 -16.46
C CYS A 83 -17.05 6.16 -15.22
N GLY A 84 -15.94 6.89 -15.14
CA GLY A 84 -15.04 6.81 -14.00
C GLY A 84 -13.58 7.02 -14.39
N ILE A 85 -12.68 6.61 -13.50
CA ILE A 85 -11.22 6.69 -13.69
C ILE A 85 -10.69 5.27 -13.88
N SER A 86 -9.80 5.07 -14.86
CA SER A 86 -9.21 3.75 -15.07
C SER A 86 -8.35 3.32 -13.87
N HIS A 87 -8.28 2.02 -13.61
CA HIS A 87 -7.41 1.46 -12.56
C HIS A 87 -5.95 1.88 -12.72
N TYR A 88 -5.45 1.92 -13.96
CA TYR A 88 -4.12 2.42 -14.32
C TYR A 88 -3.89 3.87 -13.85
N ALA A 89 -4.84 4.76 -14.13
CA ALA A 89 -4.70 6.16 -13.78
C ALA A 89 -4.85 6.36 -12.25
N LEU A 90 -5.92 5.83 -11.65
CA LEU A 90 -6.25 6.10 -10.25
C LEU A 90 -5.21 5.53 -9.29
N TYR A 91 -4.96 4.24 -9.37
CA TYR A 91 -4.04 3.53 -8.46
C TYR A 91 -2.56 3.65 -8.85
N GLY A 92 -2.27 3.94 -10.13
CA GLY A 92 -0.92 4.13 -10.62
C GLY A 92 -0.52 5.60 -10.70
N GLN A 93 -0.99 6.30 -11.73
CA GLN A 93 -0.50 7.64 -12.07
C GLN A 93 -0.88 8.71 -11.04
N ILE A 94 -2.14 8.76 -10.60
CA ILE A 94 -2.61 9.77 -9.62
C ILE A 94 -1.95 9.55 -8.26
N ALA A 95 -1.80 8.30 -7.82
CA ALA A 95 -1.06 7.98 -6.62
C ALA A 95 0.39 8.48 -6.67
N ARG A 96 1.08 8.33 -7.82
CA ARG A 96 2.45 8.85 -8.04
C ARG A 96 2.49 10.37 -8.04
N LEU A 97 1.56 11.02 -8.74
CA LEU A 97 1.44 12.48 -8.79
C LEU A 97 1.21 13.08 -7.41
N SER A 98 0.47 12.40 -6.55
CA SER A 98 0.23 12.85 -5.18
C SER A 98 1.43 12.65 -4.26
N GLY A 99 2.49 11.95 -4.70
CA GLY A 99 3.70 11.73 -3.89
C GLY A 99 3.64 10.51 -2.98
N ALA A 100 2.74 9.55 -3.25
CA ALA A 100 2.78 8.25 -2.61
C ALA A 100 4.00 7.46 -3.09
N ASP A 101 4.57 6.63 -2.22
CA ASP A 101 5.67 5.71 -2.52
C ASP A 101 5.17 4.29 -2.77
N VAL A 102 3.99 3.96 -2.24
CA VAL A 102 3.35 2.66 -2.37
C VAL A 102 1.87 2.85 -2.68
N SER A 103 1.35 2.12 -3.66
CA SER A 103 -0.08 2.06 -3.95
C SER A 103 -0.65 0.71 -3.55
N ILE A 104 -1.51 0.70 -2.53
CA ILE A 104 -2.26 -0.47 -2.11
C ILE A 104 -3.53 -0.58 -2.94
N PHE A 105 -3.83 -1.77 -3.44
CA PHE A 105 -5.04 -2.02 -4.24
C PHE A 105 -5.54 -3.46 -4.06
N PRO A 106 -6.85 -3.71 -4.28
CA PRO A 106 -7.39 -5.06 -4.25
C PRO A 106 -6.76 -5.96 -5.31
N ASN A 107 -6.23 -7.13 -4.89
CA ASN A 107 -5.66 -8.11 -5.81
C ASN A 107 -6.77 -8.95 -6.50
N TYR A 108 -6.46 -9.47 -7.69
CA TYR A 108 -7.34 -10.42 -8.36
C TYR A 108 -7.45 -11.74 -7.58
N GLY A 109 -8.60 -12.41 -7.69
CA GLY A 109 -8.88 -13.64 -6.96
C GLY A 109 -9.17 -13.45 -5.47
N GLY A 110 -9.30 -12.20 -4.98
CA GLY A 110 -9.79 -11.87 -3.65
C GLY A 110 -11.29 -11.59 -3.64
N ARG A 111 -11.80 -11.04 -2.52
CA ARG A 111 -13.22 -10.71 -2.35
C ARG A 111 -13.73 -9.54 -3.21
N PHE A 112 -12.84 -8.75 -3.77
CA PHE A 112 -13.16 -7.64 -4.65
C PHE A 112 -13.05 -8.08 -6.12
N SER A 113 -13.87 -7.49 -7.00
CA SER A 113 -14.02 -7.87 -8.41
C SER A 113 -12.90 -7.34 -9.33
N PHE A 114 -11.70 -7.14 -8.82
CA PHE A 114 -10.54 -6.76 -9.64
C PHE A 114 -10.10 -7.94 -10.50
N THR A 115 -9.99 -7.72 -11.79
CA THR A 115 -9.50 -8.73 -12.72
C THR A 115 -7.97 -8.76 -12.76
N ARG A 116 -7.41 -9.86 -13.27
CA ARG A 116 -5.97 -9.96 -13.52
C ARG A 116 -5.47 -8.84 -14.46
N ALA A 117 -6.29 -8.47 -15.45
CA ALA A 117 -6.01 -7.37 -16.37
C ALA A 117 -5.98 -6.01 -15.67
N ASP A 118 -6.90 -5.74 -14.74
CA ASP A 118 -6.91 -4.50 -13.95
C ASP A 118 -5.67 -4.40 -13.07
N CYS A 119 -5.30 -5.49 -12.39
CA CYS A 119 -4.09 -5.54 -11.58
C CYS A 119 -2.82 -5.31 -12.43
N ARG A 120 -2.75 -5.84 -13.65
CA ARG A 120 -1.65 -5.58 -14.56
C ARG A 120 -1.58 -4.11 -15.01
N LYS A 121 -2.72 -3.47 -15.24
CA LYS A 121 -2.79 -2.04 -15.55
C LYS A 121 -2.31 -1.18 -14.38
N ILE A 122 -2.68 -1.53 -13.14
CA ILE A 122 -2.18 -0.83 -11.94
C ILE A 122 -0.67 -0.98 -11.82
N ASP A 123 -0.16 -2.20 -11.91
CA ASP A 123 1.28 -2.49 -11.86
C ASP A 123 2.05 -1.66 -12.91
N LYS A 124 1.55 -1.61 -14.14
CA LYS A 124 2.11 -0.76 -15.21
C LYS A 124 2.08 0.72 -14.82
N GLY A 125 0.95 1.24 -14.35
CA GLY A 125 0.80 2.65 -13.94
C GLY A 125 1.75 3.05 -12.80
N CYS A 126 2.05 2.12 -11.89
CA CYS A 126 3.04 2.33 -10.83
C CYS A 126 4.48 2.42 -11.35
N LYS A 127 4.82 1.66 -12.40
CA LYS A 127 6.21 1.37 -12.79
C LYS A 127 6.69 2.02 -14.08
N GLU A 128 5.80 2.34 -15.02
CA GLU A 128 6.23 2.88 -16.31
C GLU A 128 6.83 4.30 -16.20
N LYS A 129 7.55 4.71 -17.25
CA LYS A 129 8.15 6.06 -17.31
C LYS A 129 7.04 7.12 -17.34
N MET A 130 7.14 8.13 -16.47
CA MET A 130 6.19 9.23 -16.34
C MET A 130 6.95 10.54 -16.12
N GLY A 131 7.55 11.06 -17.18
CA GLY A 131 8.41 12.25 -17.10
C GLY A 131 9.53 12.08 -16.08
N THR A 132 9.60 12.99 -15.10
CA THR A 132 10.55 12.97 -13.99
C THR A 132 10.01 12.31 -12.72
N ILE A 133 8.73 11.89 -12.73
CA ILE A 133 8.08 11.32 -11.55
C ILE A 133 8.57 9.90 -11.32
N LYS A 134 9.03 9.63 -10.09
CA LYS A 134 9.56 8.32 -9.70
C LYS A 134 8.51 7.23 -9.80
N LYS A 135 8.95 6.01 -10.05
CA LYS A 135 8.15 4.80 -9.89
C LYS A 135 7.77 4.61 -8.42
N ILE A 136 6.65 3.94 -8.18
CA ILE A 136 6.21 3.54 -6.84
C ILE A 136 6.00 2.03 -6.79
N PHE A 137 5.94 1.46 -5.59
CA PHE A 137 5.69 0.04 -5.41
C PHE A 137 4.20 -0.26 -5.48
N PRO A 138 3.73 -1.15 -6.38
CA PRO A 138 2.41 -1.73 -6.27
C PRO A 138 2.32 -2.65 -5.05
N ALA A 139 1.23 -2.56 -4.29
CA ALA A 139 0.99 -3.38 -3.12
C ALA A 139 -0.36 -4.10 -3.22
N PRO A 140 -0.41 -5.27 -3.91
CA PRO A 140 -1.63 -6.05 -4.00
C PRO A 140 -2.05 -6.54 -2.61
N ALA A 141 -3.35 -6.38 -2.27
CA ALA A 141 -3.94 -6.70 -0.99
C ALA A 141 -5.24 -7.50 -1.16
N GLY A 142 -5.47 -8.46 -0.28
CA GLY A 142 -6.63 -9.35 -0.36
C GLY A 142 -6.46 -10.47 -1.38
N GLY A 143 -7.00 -11.65 -1.08
CA GLY A 143 -6.75 -12.85 -1.88
C GLY A 143 -5.29 -13.32 -1.87
N MET A 144 -4.50 -12.78 -0.95
CA MET A 144 -3.10 -13.17 -0.71
C MET A 144 -3.09 -14.36 0.24
N THR A 145 -2.74 -15.52 -0.25
CA THR A 145 -2.55 -16.75 0.54
C THR A 145 -1.15 -17.29 0.33
N LEU A 146 -0.65 -18.11 1.25
CA LEU A 146 0.69 -18.68 1.13
C LEU A 146 0.88 -19.48 -0.16
N ASN A 147 -0.15 -20.20 -0.59
CA ASN A 147 -0.12 -21.01 -1.81
C ASN A 147 -0.01 -20.17 -3.08
N ARG A 148 -0.39 -18.91 -3.04
CA ARG A 148 -0.36 -18.00 -4.19
C ARG A 148 0.90 -17.14 -4.29
N VAL A 149 1.77 -17.16 -3.28
CA VAL A 149 2.96 -16.29 -3.24
C VAL A 149 3.80 -16.44 -4.51
N ARG A 150 4.08 -17.68 -4.93
CA ARG A 150 4.87 -17.94 -6.14
C ARG A 150 4.20 -17.41 -7.42
N GLU A 151 2.89 -17.65 -7.57
CA GLU A 151 2.10 -17.13 -8.69
C GLU A 151 2.17 -15.60 -8.74
N LEU A 152 1.97 -14.96 -7.60
CA LEU A 152 1.93 -13.49 -7.50
C LEU A 152 3.31 -12.87 -7.67
N LYS A 153 4.37 -13.53 -7.20
CA LYS A 153 5.75 -13.13 -7.45
C LYS A 153 6.07 -13.15 -8.96
N ASN A 154 5.68 -14.21 -9.67
CA ASN A 154 5.82 -14.29 -11.12
C ASN A 154 4.97 -13.24 -11.87
N PHE A 155 3.83 -12.87 -11.30
CA PHE A 155 2.95 -11.88 -11.91
C PHE A 155 3.44 -10.45 -11.72
N TYR A 156 3.82 -10.03 -10.51
CA TYR A 156 4.22 -8.65 -10.20
C TYR A 156 5.71 -8.39 -10.30
N GLY A 157 6.53 -9.45 -10.26
CA GLY A 157 8.00 -9.34 -10.19
C GLY A 157 8.50 -8.96 -8.80
N ASN A 158 9.76 -8.55 -8.74
CA ASN A 158 10.42 -8.24 -7.46
C ASN A 158 10.10 -6.84 -6.92
N ASP A 159 9.69 -5.91 -7.80
CA ASP A 159 9.36 -4.54 -7.42
C ASP A 159 7.89 -4.44 -7.00
N CYS A 160 7.50 -5.17 -5.97
CA CYS A 160 6.17 -5.07 -5.36
C CYS A 160 6.22 -5.37 -3.86
N ILE A 161 5.19 -4.96 -3.13
CA ILE A 161 5.02 -5.23 -1.70
C ILE A 161 3.82 -6.14 -1.53
N PHE A 162 4.01 -7.36 -1.05
CA PHE A 162 2.92 -8.28 -0.73
C PHE A 162 2.26 -7.90 0.60
N LEU A 163 0.99 -7.54 0.56
CA LEU A 163 0.22 -7.21 1.74
C LEU A 163 -0.69 -8.40 2.10
N ILE A 164 -0.30 -9.15 3.12
CA ILE A 164 -1.01 -10.32 3.62
C ILE A 164 -1.45 -10.07 5.07
N GLY A 165 -2.65 -10.48 5.42
CA GLY A 165 -3.21 -10.32 6.77
C GLY A 165 -3.98 -11.57 7.19
N GLY A 166 -5.29 -11.62 6.99
CA GLY A 166 -6.16 -12.71 7.44
C GLY A 166 -5.64 -14.10 7.11
N ALA A 167 -5.14 -14.30 5.89
CA ALA A 167 -4.61 -15.59 5.47
C ALA A 167 -3.39 -16.10 6.29
N LEU A 168 -2.64 -15.23 6.97
CA LEU A 168 -1.60 -15.68 7.92
C LEU A 168 -2.21 -16.26 9.20
N ILE A 169 -3.35 -15.74 9.61
CA ILE A 169 -4.09 -16.21 10.80
C ILE A 169 -4.80 -17.52 10.48
N ASP A 170 -5.37 -17.62 9.27
CA ASP A 170 -6.13 -18.77 8.79
C ASP A 170 -5.24 -20.03 8.58
N GLU A 171 -3.92 -19.85 8.39
CA GLU A 171 -2.95 -20.99 8.26
C GLU A 171 -2.79 -21.79 9.55
N GLY A 172 -3.22 -21.27 10.70
CA GLY A 172 -3.16 -21.96 11.99
C GLY A 172 -2.84 -21.01 13.16
N PRO A 173 -2.86 -21.53 14.39
CA PRO A 173 -2.76 -20.72 15.60
C PRO A 173 -1.38 -20.09 15.85
N ASP A 174 -0.32 -20.63 15.25
CA ASP A 174 1.04 -20.12 15.41
C ASP A 174 1.37 -19.07 14.32
N VAL A 175 0.97 -17.83 14.57
CA VAL A 175 1.20 -16.71 13.64
C VAL A 175 2.69 -16.49 13.36
N ILE A 176 3.57 -16.77 14.32
CA ILE A 176 5.03 -16.60 14.12
C ILE A 176 5.53 -17.59 13.07
N LYS A 177 5.15 -18.86 13.19
CA LYS A 177 5.49 -19.92 12.23
C LYS A 177 4.92 -19.59 10.83
N ASN A 178 3.69 -19.12 10.77
CA ASN A 178 3.03 -18.73 9.53
C ASN A 178 3.77 -17.56 8.84
N CYS A 179 4.20 -16.55 9.60
CA CYS A 179 5.01 -15.46 9.09
C CYS A 179 6.37 -15.91 8.57
N ILE A 180 7.05 -16.82 9.27
CA ILE A 180 8.33 -17.39 8.83
C ILE A 180 8.15 -18.10 7.49
N LYS A 181 7.16 -19.00 7.40
CA LYS A 181 6.82 -19.72 6.16
C LYS A 181 6.53 -18.77 5.00
N PHE A 182 5.74 -17.71 5.25
CA PHE A 182 5.46 -16.68 4.23
C PHE A 182 6.75 -15.99 3.76
N MET A 183 7.62 -15.58 4.68
CA MET A 183 8.89 -14.91 4.34
C MET A 183 9.84 -15.80 3.55
N GLU A 184 9.85 -17.10 3.81
CA GLU A 184 10.62 -18.09 3.03
C GLU A 184 10.09 -18.19 1.60
N LEU A 185 8.77 -18.27 1.43
CA LEU A 185 8.12 -18.30 0.10
C LEU A 185 8.36 -17.02 -0.72
N VAL A 186 8.48 -15.88 -0.06
CA VAL A 186 8.77 -14.60 -0.73
C VAL A 186 10.24 -14.51 -1.16
N LYS A 187 11.17 -15.11 -0.42
CA LYS A 187 12.60 -15.09 -0.74
C LYS A 187 12.99 -16.03 -1.89
N ASN A 188 12.34 -17.18 -1.95
CA ASN A 188 12.57 -18.22 -2.98
C ASN A 188 11.78 -17.90 -4.27
#